data_a763d25ffced7f9921fa8942a02b7c64
#
_entry.id   a763d25ffced7f9921fa8942a02b7c64
#
_cell.length_a   1.000
_cell.length_b   1.000
_cell.length_c   1.000
_cell.angle_alpha   90.00
_cell.angle_beta   90.00
_cell.angle_gamma   90.00
#
_symmetry.space_group_name_H-M   'P 1'
#
loop_
_entity.id
_entity.type
_entity.pdbx_description
1 polymer ?
#
loop_
_entity_poly.entity_id
_entity_poly.type
_entity_poly.pdbx_seq_one_letter_code
_entity_poly.pdbx_strand_id
1 'polypeptide(L)'
;MKMKTNSNSYTIIYSGILVLIVAFLLAFVFQALKPMQDANVQLDQQKQILFALNQDRDMSNEEALKLWNQIILADDIINADGQVVEAGKQGGVDAGFKLNSKDAKEGKLALFRCKVNGEDKYVIPVYGNGLWGPINGFIAINGDKRTVFGAYFNHESETAGLGAEIKDSKAWQDLFKGKHLFAGDNTQKIALAVEKKVEDPSTQVDGVTGATLTSNGVTEMFQAEKGGLQPYVKFLNSK
;
A
#
# COMPACT_ATOMS: atom_id res chain seq x y z
N MET A 1 -44.47 30.00 30.89
CA MET A 1 -44.32 30.71 29.61
C MET A 1 -44.42 29.67 28.46
N LYS A 2 -45.52 29.62 27.69
CA LYS A 2 -45.66 28.70 26.55
C LYS A 2 -44.71 29.20 25.45
N MET A 3 -43.67 28.45 25.13
CA MET A 3 -42.82 28.76 23.98
C MET A 3 -43.63 28.61 22.70
N LYS A 4 -43.55 29.63 21.84
CA LYS A 4 -44.18 29.57 20.47
C LYS A 4 -43.29 28.71 19.59
N THR A 5 -43.56 27.40 19.55
CA THR A 5 -42.77 26.39 18.79
C THR A 5 -42.78 26.61 17.29
N ASN A 6 -43.69 27.45 16.78
CA ASN A 6 -43.81 27.77 15.33
C ASN A 6 -43.11 29.09 14.96
N SER A 7 -42.25 29.66 15.82
CA SER A 7 -41.49 30.86 15.44
C SER A 7 -40.16 30.49 14.79
N ASN A 8 -39.71 31.27 13.80
CA ASN A 8 -38.44 31.11 13.13
C ASN A 8 -37.27 31.08 14.12
N SER A 9 -37.33 31.93 15.16
CA SER A 9 -36.32 31.98 16.21
C SER A 9 -36.23 30.66 17.02
N TYR A 10 -37.38 30.05 17.35
CA TYR A 10 -37.41 28.76 18.02
C TYR A 10 -36.77 27.68 17.15
N THR A 11 -37.13 27.63 15.88
CA THR A 11 -36.59 26.64 14.93
C THR A 11 -35.08 26.76 14.79
N ILE A 12 -34.55 27.99 14.65
CA ILE A 12 -33.11 28.24 14.52
C ILE A 12 -32.36 27.80 15.79
N ILE A 13 -32.86 28.19 16.98
CA ILE A 13 -32.24 27.84 18.24
C ILE A 13 -32.29 26.33 18.48
N TYR A 14 -33.43 25.69 18.25
CA TYR A 14 -33.61 24.26 18.40
C TYR A 14 -32.67 23.47 17.44
N SER A 15 -32.63 23.86 16.15
CA SER A 15 -31.76 23.24 15.18
C SER A 15 -30.28 23.42 15.54
N GLY A 16 -29.89 24.61 16.01
CA GLY A 16 -28.52 24.88 16.47
C GLY A 16 -28.11 23.99 17.64
N ILE A 17 -28.98 23.88 18.65
CA ILE A 17 -28.73 23.00 19.82
C ILE A 17 -28.65 21.54 19.39
N LEU A 18 -29.56 21.08 18.53
CA LEU A 18 -29.55 19.71 17.99
C LEU A 18 -28.26 19.39 17.28
N VAL A 19 -27.80 20.29 16.39
CA VAL A 19 -26.54 20.13 15.66
C VAL A 19 -25.35 20.05 16.62
N LEU A 20 -25.30 20.91 17.64
CA LEU A 20 -24.23 20.89 18.64
C LEU A 20 -24.21 19.57 19.43
N ILE A 21 -25.38 19.06 19.84
CA ILE A 21 -25.47 17.78 20.57
C ILE A 21 -24.97 16.64 19.67
N VAL A 22 -25.44 16.58 18.41
CA VAL A 22 -25.03 15.53 17.47
C VAL A 22 -23.53 15.63 17.17
N ALA A 23 -23.00 16.84 16.93
CA ALA A 23 -21.59 17.05 16.69
C ALA A 23 -20.74 16.59 17.89
N PHE A 24 -21.16 16.93 19.10
CA PHE A 24 -20.46 16.50 20.33
C PHE A 24 -20.47 14.97 20.49
N LEU A 25 -21.63 14.31 20.27
CA LEU A 25 -21.74 12.86 20.36
C LEU A 25 -20.87 12.16 19.31
N LEU A 26 -20.88 12.65 18.06
CA LEU A 26 -20.03 12.11 17.00
C LEU A 26 -18.54 12.26 17.31
N ALA A 27 -18.13 13.45 17.79
CA ALA A 27 -16.75 13.71 18.18
C ALA A 27 -16.31 12.80 19.34
N PHE A 28 -17.19 12.61 20.34
CA PHE A 28 -16.92 11.72 21.48
C PHE A 28 -16.75 10.26 21.04
N VAL A 29 -17.68 9.73 20.24
CA VAL A 29 -17.61 8.35 19.70
C VAL A 29 -16.36 8.17 18.85
N PHE A 30 -16.06 9.12 17.95
CA PHE A 30 -14.86 9.11 17.14
C PHE A 30 -13.59 9.02 18.00
N GLN A 31 -13.48 9.91 19.01
CA GLN A 31 -12.31 9.94 19.89
C GLN A 31 -12.17 8.65 20.71
N ALA A 32 -13.27 8.09 21.19
CA ALA A 32 -13.27 6.84 21.94
C ALA A 32 -12.84 5.63 21.09
N LEU A 33 -13.24 5.59 19.81
CA LEU A 33 -12.92 4.49 18.91
C LEU A 33 -11.59 4.64 18.18
N LYS A 34 -11.02 5.84 18.12
CA LYS A 34 -9.80 6.13 17.36
C LYS A 34 -8.64 5.17 17.66
N PRO A 35 -8.28 4.85 18.92
CA PRO A 35 -7.17 3.93 19.18
C PRO A 35 -7.40 2.53 18.59
N MET A 36 -8.63 2.03 18.60
CA MET A 36 -8.98 0.74 18.02
C MET A 36 -8.91 0.79 16.49
N GLN A 37 -9.35 1.90 15.89
CA GLN A 37 -9.26 2.10 14.44
C GLN A 37 -7.80 2.15 14.00
N ASP A 38 -6.96 2.92 14.69
CA ASP A 38 -5.53 3.06 14.38
C ASP A 38 -4.82 1.68 14.48
N ALA A 39 -5.14 0.88 15.51
CA ALA A 39 -4.60 -0.46 15.66
C ALA A 39 -5.06 -1.42 14.53
N ASN A 40 -6.32 -1.34 14.12
CA ASN A 40 -6.85 -2.16 13.03
C ASN A 40 -6.22 -1.76 11.68
N VAL A 41 -6.05 -0.47 11.40
CA VAL A 41 -5.39 0.03 10.19
C VAL A 41 -3.94 -0.44 10.15
N GLN A 42 -3.22 -0.36 11.27
CA GLN A 42 -1.85 -0.86 11.36
C GLN A 42 -1.78 -2.36 11.08
N LEU A 43 -2.66 -3.16 11.69
CA LEU A 43 -2.71 -4.60 11.48
C LEU A 43 -3.06 -4.97 10.04
N ASP A 44 -4.00 -4.26 9.42
CA ASP A 44 -4.36 -4.47 8.02
C ASP A 44 -3.17 -4.20 7.10
N GLN A 45 -2.44 -3.10 7.32
CA GLN A 45 -1.22 -2.80 6.56
C GLN A 45 -0.13 -3.87 6.75
N GLN A 46 0.06 -4.38 7.98
CA GLN A 46 0.98 -5.49 8.25
C GLN A 46 0.57 -6.75 7.47
N LYS A 47 -0.72 -7.09 7.45
CA LYS A 47 -1.24 -8.21 6.65
C LYS A 47 -1.00 -8.02 5.16
N GLN A 48 -1.22 -6.82 4.63
CA GLN A 48 -0.98 -6.52 3.21
C GLN A 48 0.49 -6.75 2.82
N ILE A 49 1.44 -6.35 3.66
CA ILE A 49 2.87 -6.62 3.46
C ILE A 49 3.17 -8.12 3.52
N LEU A 50 2.58 -8.84 4.48
CA LEU A 50 2.72 -10.29 4.58
C LEU A 50 2.11 -11.00 3.36
N PHE A 51 1.01 -10.51 2.80
CA PHE A 51 0.40 -11.06 1.58
C PHE A 51 1.32 -10.86 0.37
N ALA A 52 1.99 -9.71 0.25
CA ALA A 52 3.02 -9.50 -0.76
C ALA A 52 4.21 -10.49 -0.59
N LEU A 53 4.50 -10.90 0.65
CA LEU A 53 5.48 -11.94 0.97
C LEU A 53 4.92 -13.38 0.83
N ASN A 54 3.80 -13.55 0.12
CA ASN A 54 3.14 -14.83 -0.14
C ASN A 54 2.71 -15.60 1.11
N GLN A 55 2.42 -14.91 2.21
CA GLN A 55 1.83 -15.53 3.38
C GLN A 55 0.33 -15.78 3.18
N ASP A 56 -0.23 -16.70 3.98
CA ASP A 56 -1.63 -17.06 3.90
C ASP A 56 -2.55 -15.85 4.15
N ARG A 57 -3.58 -15.68 3.31
CA ARG A 57 -4.54 -14.58 3.42
C ARG A 57 -5.62 -14.81 4.48
N ASP A 58 -5.86 -16.07 4.83
CA ASP A 58 -6.85 -16.46 5.81
C ASP A 58 -6.30 -16.48 7.24
N MET A 59 -5.05 -16.00 7.45
CA MET A 59 -4.43 -15.95 8.77
C MET A 59 -5.23 -15.08 9.75
N SER A 60 -5.31 -15.53 10.99
CA SER A 60 -5.87 -14.76 12.09
C SER A 60 -5.03 -13.52 12.42
N ASN A 61 -5.59 -12.60 13.21
CA ASN A 61 -4.86 -11.39 13.64
C ASN A 61 -3.64 -11.74 14.51
N GLU A 62 -3.75 -12.74 15.36
CA GLU A 62 -2.66 -13.19 16.23
C GLU A 62 -1.52 -13.84 15.42
N GLU A 63 -1.86 -14.65 14.43
CA GLU A 63 -0.89 -15.26 13.52
C GLU A 63 -0.18 -14.19 12.69
N ALA A 64 -0.90 -13.19 12.19
CA ALA A 64 -0.31 -12.08 11.44
C ALA A 64 0.73 -11.32 12.28
N LEU A 65 0.41 -10.97 13.52
CA LEU A 65 1.34 -10.29 14.43
C LEU A 65 2.56 -11.14 14.76
N LYS A 66 2.38 -12.45 14.95
CA LYS A 66 3.48 -13.39 15.20
C LYS A 66 4.40 -13.48 13.99
N LEU A 67 3.83 -13.67 12.79
CA LEU A 67 4.57 -13.72 11.53
C LEU A 67 5.29 -12.40 11.23
N TRP A 68 4.65 -11.27 11.48
CA TRP A 68 5.24 -9.93 11.33
C TRP A 68 6.55 -9.84 12.12
N ASN A 69 6.51 -10.16 13.41
CA ASN A 69 7.70 -10.12 14.27
C ASN A 69 8.79 -11.13 13.88
N GLN A 70 8.44 -12.23 13.21
CA GLN A 70 9.39 -13.24 12.76
C GLN A 70 10.02 -12.89 11.40
N ILE A 71 9.23 -12.38 10.48
CA ILE A 71 9.61 -12.17 9.08
C ILE A 71 10.24 -10.79 8.87
N ILE A 72 9.70 -9.72 9.47
CA ILE A 72 10.19 -8.37 9.26
C ILE A 72 11.40 -8.10 10.15
N LEU A 73 12.57 -7.97 9.53
CA LEU A 73 13.81 -7.67 10.21
C LEU A 73 13.99 -6.18 10.51
N ALA A 74 13.51 -5.32 9.61
CA ALA A 74 13.52 -3.87 9.81
C ALA A 74 12.56 -3.17 8.82
N ASP A 75 12.05 -2.03 9.26
CA ASP A 75 11.27 -1.07 8.48
C ASP A 75 12.11 0.20 8.25
N ASP A 76 13.15 0.09 7.42
CA ASP A 76 14.10 1.20 7.22
C ASP A 76 13.49 2.35 6.40
N ILE A 77 14.05 3.56 6.58
CA ILE A 77 13.89 4.67 5.65
C ILE A 77 15.21 4.83 4.91
N ILE A 78 15.16 4.83 3.58
CA ILE A 78 16.31 5.05 2.72
C ILE A 78 16.15 6.35 1.91
N ASN A 79 17.26 6.89 1.43
CA ASN A 79 17.27 8.01 0.47
C ASN A 79 17.35 7.51 -0.97
N ALA A 80 17.28 8.43 -1.94
CA ALA A 80 17.39 8.12 -3.36
C ALA A 80 18.75 7.53 -3.79
N ASP A 81 19.78 7.61 -2.93
CA ASP A 81 21.06 6.95 -3.13
C ASP A 81 21.08 5.50 -2.64
N GLY A 82 19.97 5.02 -2.09
CA GLY A 82 19.82 3.68 -1.53
C GLY A 82 20.46 3.51 -0.14
N GLN A 83 20.85 4.61 0.50
CA GLN A 83 21.46 4.60 1.83
C GLN A 83 20.39 4.68 2.92
N VAL A 84 20.54 3.88 3.97
CA VAL A 84 19.67 3.95 5.15
C VAL A 84 19.90 5.26 5.89
N VAL A 85 18.87 6.08 5.99
CA VAL A 85 18.88 7.36 6.73
C VAL A 85 18.24 7.22 8.10
N GLU A 86 17.32 6.27 8.26
CA GLU A 86 16.74 5.88 9.54
C GLU A 86 16.61 4.36 9.56
N ALA A 87 17.30 3.73 10.49
CA ALA A 87 17.24 2.29 10.61
C ALA A 87 16.02 1.85 11.42
N GLY A 88 15.25 0.92 10.86
CA GLY A 88 14.18 0.23 11.55
C GLY A 88 14.68 -0.83 12.51
N LYS A 89 13.74 -1.52 13.13
CA LYS A 89 14.01 -2.64 14.07
C LYS A 89 13.18 -3.86 13.69
N GLN A 90 13.50 -5.00 14.28
CA GLN A 90 12.73 -6.23 14.07
C GLN A 90 11.26 -6.04 14.49
N GLY A 91 10.34 -6.42 13.61
CA GLY A 91 8.91 -6.19 13.80
C GLY A 91 8.54 -4.70 13.86
N GLY A 92 9.41 -3.82 13.29
CA GLY A 92 9.27 -2.37 13.37
C GLY A 92 8.01 -1.85 12.70
N VAL A 93 7.46 -0.80 13.31
CA VAL A 93 6.28 -0.05 12.85
C VAL A 93 6.46 1.46 13.10
N ASP A 94 7.68 1.90 13.32
CA ASP A 94 7.98 3.25 13.80
C ASP A 94 8.74 4.11 12.79
N ALA A 95 9.47 3.51 11.84
CA ALA A 95 10.25 4.19 10.82
C ALA A 95 9.54 4.13 9.45
N GLY A 96 10.01 3.31 8.52
CA GLY A 96 9.45 3.18 7.17
C GLY A 96 7.98 2.79 7.12
N PHE A 97 7.50 2.05 8.11
CA PHE A 97 6.10 1.65 8.21
C PHE A 97 5.14 2.86 8.33
N LYS A 98 5.56 3.95 8.96
CA LYS A 98 4.74 5.16 9.14
C LYS A 98 4.68 6.06 7.90
N LEU A 99 5.54 5.81 6.92
CA LEU A 99 5.56 6.61 5.70
C LEU A 99 4.33 6.35 4.84
N ASN A 100 3.84 7.41 4.24
CA ASN A 100 2.68 7.40 3.35
C ASN A 100 3.05 7.92 1.95
N SER A 101 2.06 8.01 1.05
CA SER A 101 2.27 8.45 -0.33
C SER A 101 2.85 9.87 -0.43
N LYS A 102 2.58 10.77 0.52
CA LYS A 102 3.13 12.12 0.54
C LYS A 102 4.62 12.08 0.87
N ASP A 103 5.00 11.32 1.91
CA ASP A 103 6.40 11.15 2.29
C ASP A 103 7.22 10.55 1.15
N ALA A 104 6.67 9.53 0.45
CA ALA A 104 7.29 8.92 -0.71
C ALA A 104 7.50 9.91 -1.87
N LYS A 105 6.54 10.81 -2.11
CA LYS A 105 6.66 11.89 -3.10
C LYS A 105 7.66 12.97 -2.69
N GLU A 106 7.94 13.12 -1.40
CA GLU A 106 8.98 14.00 -0.85
C GLU A 106 10.37 13.34 -0.83
N GLY A 107 10.49 12.08 -1.26
CA GLY A 107 11.76 11.36 -1.40
C GLY A 107 12.18 10.57 -0.17
N LYS A 108 11.29 10.35 0.81
CA LYS A 108 11.49 9.40 1.90
C LYS A 108 11.02 8.04 1.44
N LEU A 109 11.91 7.09 1.33
CA LEU A 109 11.64 5.78 0.75
C LEU A 109 11.60 4.72 1.84
N ALA A 110 10.45 4.10 2.04
CA ALA A 110 10.31 2.97 2.98
C ALA A 110 10.88 1.69 2.35
N LEU A 111 11.66 0.95 3.12
CA LEU A 111 12.21 -0.33 2.71
C LEU A 111 12.06 -1.35 3.85
N PHE A 112 11.26 -2.39 3.63
CA PHE A 112 11.14 -3.47 4.60
C PHE A 112 12.16 -4.55 4.26
N ARG A 113 13.09 -4.80 5.17
CA ARG A 113 13.98 -5.96 5.09
C ARG A 113 13.30 -7.14 5.76
N CYS A 114 13.23 -8.26 5.05
CA CYS A 114 12.45 -9.41 5.47
C CYS A 114 13.27 -10.70 5.32
N LYS A 115 12.90 -11.72 6.07
CA LYS A 115 13.46 -13.07 5.91
C LYS A 115 12.32 -14.08 5.83
N VAL A 116 12.20 -14.76 4.68
CA VAL A 116 11.19 -15.78 4.44
C VAL A 116 11.89 -17.09 4.10
N ASN A 117 11.62 -18.15 4.87
CA ASN A 117 12.25 -19.47 4.70
C ASN A 117 13.78 -19.43 4.68
N GLY A 118 14.39 -18.52 5.47
CA GLY A 118 15.84 -18.35 5.53
C GLY A 118 16.44 -17.48 4.44
N GLU A 119 15.67 -17.04 3.45
CA GLU A 119 16.10 -16.17 2.35
C GLU A 119 15.74 -14.71 2.60
N ASP A 120 16.65 -13.81 2.21
CA ASP A 120 16.42 -12.38 2.30
C ASP A 120 15.43 -11.91 1.23
N LYS A 121 14.48 -11.10 1.63
CA LYS A 121 13.48 -10.45 0.78
C LYS A 121 13.40 -8.98 1.16
N TYR A 122 12.96 -8.17 0.22
CA TYR A 122 12.69 -6.75 0.43
C TYR A 122 11.26 -6.43 0.02
N VAL A 123 10.57 -5.59 0.78
CA VAL A 123 9.25 -5.10 0.37
C VAL A 123 9.29 -3.61 0.21
N ILE A 124 8.78 -3.13 -0.91
CA ILE A 124 8.74 -1.74 -1.31
C ILE A 124 7.28 -1.33 -1.45
N PRO A 125 6.79 -0.30 -0.74
CA PRO A 125 5.48 0.28 -0.96
C PRO A 125 5.48 1.10 -2.26
N VAL A 126 4.38 1.03 -3.00
CA VAL A 126 4.17 1.79 -4.23
C VAL A 126 2.82 2.49 -4.20
N TYR A 127 2.75 3.69 -4.76
CA TYR A 127 1.57 4.56 -4.73
C TYR A 127 1.28 5.13 -6.13
N GLY A 128 0.02 5.09 -6.54
CA GLY A 128 -0.41 5.58 -7.83
C GLY A 128 -1.88 5.99 -7.84
N ASN A 129 -2.43 6.14 -9.04
CA ASN A 129 -3.84 6.42 -9.23
C ASN A 129 -4.43 5.40 -10.21
N GLY A 130 -5.58 4.87 -9.87
CA GLY A 130 -6.40 4.10 -10.77
C GLY A 130 -7.36 4.99 -11.56
N LEU A 131 -8.46 4.42 -12.03
CA LEU A 131 -9.49 5.16 -12.76
C LEU A 131 -10.32 6.06 -11.84
N TRP A 132 -10.70 5.56 -10.67
CA TRP A 132 -11.62 6.25 -9.76
C TRP A 132 -10.98 6.80 -8.50
N GLY A 133 -9.76 6.48 -8.23
CA GLY A 133 -9.09 6.96 -7.02
C GLY A 133 -7.68 6.44 -6.82
N PRO A 134 -7.09 6.73 -5.65
CA PRO A 134 -5.78 6.24 -5.31
C PRO A 134 -5.72 4.71 -5.31
N ILE A 135 -4.62 4.20 -5.83
CA ILE A 135 -4.20 2.81 -5.69
C ILE A 135 -2.85 2.76 -5.00
N ASN A 136 -2.61 1.72 -4.25
CA ASN A 136 -1.32 1.48 -3.62
C ASN A 136 -1.03 -0.03 -3.60
N GLY A 137 0.19 -0.37 -3.27
CA GLY A 137 0.57 -1.77 -3.16
C GLY A 137 1.90 -1.95 -2.48
N PHE A 138 2.26 -3.22 -2.34
CA PHE A 138 3.53 -3.66 -1.82
C PHE A 138 4.14 -4.67 -2.80
N ILE A 139 5.35 -4.38 -3.25
CA ILE A 139 6.10 -5.28 -4.12
C ILE A 139 7.20 -5.94 -3.30
N ALA A 140 7.08 -7.24 -3.10
CA ALA A 140 8.13 -8.05 -2.50
C ALA A 140 9.10 -8.50 -3.59
N ILE A 141 10.39 -8.33 -3.36
CA ILE A 141 11.46 -8.73 -4.27
C ILE A 141 12.41 -9.70 -3.58
N ASN A 142 13.04 -10.56 -4.37
CA ASN A 142 14.04 -11.50 -3.89
C ASN A 142 15.32 -10.78 -3.45
N GLY A 143 16.18 -11.49 -2.73
CA GLY A 143 17.50 -11.00 -2.30
C GLY A 143 18.42 -10.59 -3.46
N ASP A 144 18.13 -11.04 -4.69
CA ASP A 144 18.80 -10.62 -5.92
C ASP A 144 18.50 -9.17 -6.31
N LYS A 145 17.49 -8.54 -5.69
CA LYS A 145 17.00 -7.19 -5.98
C LYS A 145 16.55 -6.98 -7.44
N ARG A 146 16.21 -8.06 -8.14
CA ARG A 146 15.87 -8.07 -9.58
C ARG A 146 14.52 -8.70 -9.85
N THR A 147 14.17 -9.72 -9.06
CA THR A 147 13.04 -10.60 -9.35
C THR A 147 11.94 -10.39 -8.32
N VAL A 148 10.72 -10.21 -8.77
CA VAL A 148 9.53 -10.10 -7.90
C VAL A 148 9.27 -11.43 -7.21
N PHE A 149 9.20 -11.43 -5.89
CA PHE A 149 8.79 -12.56 -5.08
C PHE A 149 7.28 -12.66 -4.96
N GLY A 150 6.59 -11.53 -4.85
CA GLY A 150 5.15 -11.44 -4.81
C GLY A 150 4.68 -9.98 -4.79
N ALA A 151 3.38 -9.78 -4.92
CA ALA A 151 2.78 -8.47 -4.95
C ALA A 151 1.42 -8.48 -4.24
N TYR A 152 1.07 -7.37 -3.64
CA TYR A 152 -0.26 -7.10 -3.14
C TYR A 152 -0.68 -5.67 -3.54
N PHE A 153 -1.90 -5.51 -4.01
CA PHE A 153 -2.46 -4.22 -4.38
C PHE A 153 -3.73 -3.91 -3.60
N ASN A 154 -3.97 -2.64 -3.41
CA ASN A 154 -5.18 -2.10 -2.79
C ASN A 154 -5.67 -0.89 -3.58
N HIS A 155 -6.96 -0.57 -3.45
CA HIS A 155 -7.61 0.59 -4.05
C HIS A 155 -8.63 1.19 -3.08
N GLU A 156 -8.99 2.44 -3.30
CA GLU A 156 -10.00 3.11 -2.48
C GLU A 156 -11.41 3.01 -3.09
N SER A 157 -11.54 3.09 -4.42
CA SER A 157 -12.84 3.29 -5.06
C SER A 157 -12.99 2.66 -6.45
N GLU A 158 -12.17 1.69 -6.82
CA GLU A 158 -12.30 1.00 -8.10
C GLU A 158 -13.57 0.14 -8.16
N THR A 159 -14.09 -0.07 -9.35
CA THR A 159 -15.35 -0.79 -9.57
C THR A 159 -15.15 -2.30 -9.34
N ALA A 160 -16.03 -2.90 -8.52
CA ALA A 160 -16.05 -4.34 -8.27
C ALA A 160 -16.23 -5.14 -9.58
N GLY A 161 -15.48 -6.25 -9.73
CA GLY A 161 -15.45 -7.08 -10.93
C GLY A 161 -14.73 -6.44 -12.13
N LEU A 162 -14.15 -5.25 -11.96
CA LEU A 162 -13.34 -4.54 -12.96
C LEU A 162 -12.03 -4.08 -12.31
N GLY A 163 -11.82 -2.77 -12.08
CA GLY A 163 -10.59 -2.24 -11.48
C GLY A 163 -10.29 -2.79 -10.08
N ALA A 164 -11.32 -3.13 -9.30
CA ALA A 164 -11.15 -3.73 -7.97
C ALA A 164 -10.43 -5.10 -7.99
N GLU A 165 -10.43 -5.80 -9.14
CA GLU A 165 -9.73 -7.08 -9.30
C GLU A 165 -8.21 -6.98 -9.03
N ILE A 166 -7.60 -5.80 -9.11
CA ILE A 166 -6.20 -5.62 -8.71
C ILE A 166 -5.98 -6.05 -7.25
N LYS A 167 -6.99 -5.87 -6.39
CA LYS A 167 -7.00 -6.27 -4.98
C LYS A 167 -7.64 -7.65 -4.78
N ASP A 168 -8.81 -7.87 -5.39
CA ASP A 168 -9.68 -9.01 -5.07
C ASP A 168 -9.17 -10.31 -5.70
N SER A 169 -8.49 -10.23 -6.86
CA SER A 169 -7.98 -11.40 -7.55
C SER A 169 -6.55 -11.76 -7.13
N LYS A 170 -6.42 -12.73 -6.22
CA LYS A 170 -5.12 -13.30 -5.88
C LYS A 170 -4.43 -13.90 -7.12
N ALA A 171 -5.19 -14.54 -7.99
CA ALA A 171 -4.67 -15.15 -9.21
C ALA A 171 -4.01 -14.11 -10.12
N TRP A 172 -4.59 -12.91 -10.25
CA TRP A 172 -3.99 -11.82 -11.00
C TRP A 172 -2.70 -11.29 -10.32
N GLN A 173 -2.72 -11.13 -9.01
CA GLN A 173 -1.51 -10.70 -8.27
C GLN A 173 -0.39 -11.74 -8.36
N ASP A 174 -0.71 -13.02 -8.44
CA ASP A 174 0.26 -14.10 -8.59
C ASP A 174 0.99 -14.06 -9.96
N LEU A 175 0.45 -13.37 -10.97
CA LEU A 175 1.12 -13.17 -12.27
C LEU A 175 2.44 -12.39 -12.14
N PHE A 176 2.61 -11.60 -11.09
CA PHE A 176 3.84 -10.84 -10.85
C PHE A 176 4.99 -11.69 -10.33
N LYS A 177 4.72 -12.89 -9.80
CA LYS A 177 5.77 -13.79 -9.28
C LYS A 177 6.76 -14.18 -10.37
N GLY A 178 8.05 -14.00 -10.06
CA GLY A 178 9.14 -14.31 -10.99
C GLY A 178 9.34 -13.30 -12.10
N LYS A 179 8.56 -12.22 -12.17
CA LYS A 179 8.81 -11.13 -13.12
C LYS A 179 10.06 -10.35 -12.75
N HIS A 180 10.76 -9.85 -13.75
CA HIS A 180 11.91 -8.99 -13.55
C HIS A 180 11.50 -7.53 -13.44
N LEU A 181 12.19 -6.78 -12.59
CA LEU A 181 12.00 -5.33 -12.47
C LEU A 181 12.57 -4.56 -13.67
N PHE A 182 13.56 -5.14 -14.36
CA PHE A 182 14.32 -4.51 -15.45
C PHE A 182 14.27 -5.35 -16.71
N ALA A 183 14.31 -4.72 -17.86
CA ALA A 183 14.39 -5.39 -19.17
C ALA A 183 15.86 -5.57 -19.60
N GLY A 184 16.27 -6.81 -19.80
CA GLY A 184 17.63 -7.15 -20.23
C GLY A 184 18.70 -6.52 -19.32
N ASP A 185 19.71 -5.91 -19.92
CA ASP A 185 20.84 -5.29 -19.19
C ASP A 185 20.56 -3.85 -18.73
N ASN A 186 19.41 -3.27 -19.10
CA ASN A 186 19.06 -1.91 -18.71
C ASN A 186 18.52 -1.87 -17.27
N THR A 187 19.39 -1.61 -16.33
CA THR A 187 19.05 -1.54 -14.90
C THR A 187 18.79 -0.11 -14.38
N GLN A 188 18.65 0.86 -15.28
CA GLN A 188 18.41 2.26 -14.92
C GLN A 188 16.91 2.62 -14.92
N LYS A 189 16.10 1.82 -15.61
CA LYS A 189 14.67 2.08 -15.74
C LYS A 189 13.85 0.85 -15.38
N ILE A 190 12.84 1.03 -14.53
CA ILE A 190 11.87 -0.02 -14.21
C ILE A 190 11.08 -0.37 -15.48
N ALA A 191 11.07 -1.65 -15.81
CA ALA A 191 10.37 -2.23 -16.95
C ALA A 191 9.13 -3.03 -16.56
N LEU A 192 8.97 -3.35 -15.26
CA LEU A 192 7.78 -4.05 -14.77
C LEU A 192 6.52 -3.27 -15.18
N ALA A 193 5.57 -3.95 -15.84
CA ALA A 193 4.39 -3.31 -16.38
C ALA A 193 3.19 -4.26 -16.43
N VAL A 194 2.01 -3.67 -16.48
CA VAL A 194 0.73 -4.33 -16.78
C VAL A 194 0.29 -3.87 -18.16
N GLU A 195 0.14 -4.80 -19.09
CA GLU A 195 -0.14 -4.51 -20.49
C GLU A 195 -1.42 -5.20 -20.96
N LYS A 196 -2.13 -4.55 -21.88
CA LYS A 196 -3.28 -5.17 -22.53
C LYS A 196 -2.89 -6.40 -23.38
N LYS A 197 -1.66 -6.39 -23.90
CA LYS A 197 -1.05 -7.47 -24.65
C LYS A 197 0.39 -7.59 -24.19
N VAL A 198 0.71 -8.70 -23.58
CA VAL A 198 2.08 -9.01 -23.13
C VAL A 198 2.98 -9.26 -24.34
N GLU A 199 4.02 -8.44 -24.48
CA GLU A 199 5.06 -8.58 -25.51
C GLU A 199 6.34 -9.19 -24.92
N ASP A 200 6.69 -8.78 -23.69
CA ASP A 200 7.80 -9.35 -22.92
C ASP A 200 7.27 -10.05 -21.64
N PRO A 201 7.10 -11.37 -21.68
CA PRO A 201 6.62 -12.11 -20.52
C PRO A 201 7.56 -12.07 -19.29
N SER A 202 8.79 -11.62 -19.45
CA SER A 202 9.74 -11.52 -18.33
C SER A 202 9.47 -10.33 -17.43
N THR A 203 8.91 -9.24 -17.96
CA THR A 203 8.67 -7.98 -17.25
C THR A 203 7.20 -7.55 -17.25
N GLN A 204 6.35 -8.18 -18.06
CA GLN A 204 4.97 -7.75 -18.24
C GLN A 204 3.97 -8.80 -17.74
N VAL A 205 2.82 -8.35 -17.29
CA VAL A 205 1.65 -9.17 -16.96
C VAL A 205 0.41 -8.68 -17.72
N ASP A 206 -0.56 -9.56 -17.91
CA ASP A 206 -1.83 -9.21 -18.53
C ASP A 206 -2.64 -8.27 -17.63
N GLY A 207 -3.23 -7.25 -18.23
CA GLY A 207 -4.13 -6.34 -17.56
C GLY A 207 -5.44 -7.00 -17.15
N VAL A 208 -6.10 -6.39 -16.16
CA VAL A 208 -7.44 -6.81 -15.74
C VAL A 208 -8.43 -6.57 -16.87
N THR A 209 -9.16 -7.61 -17.25
CA THR A 209 -10.16 -7.53 -18.32
C THR A 209 -11.22 -6.48 -18.00
N GLY A 210 -11.46 -5.56 -18.94
CA GLY A 210 -12.43 -4.48 -18.77
C GLY A 210 -11.95 -3.30 -17.91
N ALA A 211 -10.72 -3.35 -17.34
CA ALA A 211 -10.17 -2.32 -16.46
C ALA A 211 -8.84 -1.75 -16.99
N THR A 212 -8.78 -1.40 -18.26
CA THR A 212 -7.56 -0.93 -18.94
C THR A 212 -6.96 0.29 -18.24
N LEU A 213 -7.77 1.26 -17.81
CA LEU A 213 -7.27 2.48 -17.18
C LEU A 213 -6.68 2.22 -15.80
N THR A 214 -7.30 1.34 -14.99
CA THR A 214 -6.73 0.91 -13.71
C THR A 214 -5.43 0.12 -13.92
N SER A 215 -5.38 -0.77 -14.93
CA SER A 215 -4.19 -1.52 -15.31
C SER A 215 -3.03 -0.60 -15.71
N ASN A 216 -3.31 0.42 -16.53
CA ASN A 216 -2.33 1.45 -16.88
C ASN A 216 -1.84 2.20 -15.63
N GLY A 217 -2.77 2.53 -14.70
CA GLY A 217 -2.41 3.16 -13.43
C GLY A 217 -1.44 2.31 -12.59
N VAL A 218 -1.55 0.97 -12.64
CA VAL A 218 -0.58 0.07 -11.98
C VAL A 218 0.79 0.14 -12.66
N THR A 219 0.85 0.19 -13.99
CA THR A 219 2.11 0.40 -14.73
C THR A 219 2.76 1.72 -14.36
N GLU A 220 1.97 2.82 -14.40
CA GLU A 220 2.43 4.15 -14.03
C GLU A 220 2.94 4.18 -12.58
N MET A 221 2.25 3.50 -11.67
CA MET A 221 2.65 3.36 -10.27
C MET A 221 4.03 2.70 -10.13
N PHE A 222 4.36 1.67 -10.93
CA PHE A 222 5.69 1.06 -10.88
C PHE A 222 6.78 1.98 -11.42
N GLN A 223 6.52 2.68 -12.51
CA GLN A 223 7.48 3.47 -13.25
C GLN A 223 7.60 4.91 -12.75
N ALA A 224 6.77 5.32 -11.80
CA ALA A 224 6.76 6.68 -11.27
C ALA A 224 8.09 7.08 -10.63
N GLU A 225 8.56 8.28 -10.97
CA GLU A 225 9.74 8.93 -10.38
C GLU A 225 9.53 9.31 -8.90
N LYS A 226 8.26 9.32 -8.45
CA LYS A 226 7.89 9.64 -7.08
C LYS A 226 6.80 8.70 -6.60
N GLY A 227 7.09 7.97 -5.53
CA GLY A 227 6.15 7.03 -4.94
C GLY A 227 6.05 5.68 -5.67
N GLY A 228 6.85 5.44 -6.72
CA GLY A 228 6.97 4.19 -7.44
C GLY A 228 8.26 3.43 -7.12
N LEU A 229 8.63 2.49 -7.99
CA LEU A 229 9.87 1.72 -7.86
C LEU A 229 11.08 2.46 -8.43
N GLN A 230 10.89 3.43 -9.32
CA GLN A 230 11.98 4.14 -9.97
C GLN A 230 12.95 4.83 -8.98
N PRO A 231 12.51 5.46 -7.88
CA PRO A 231 13.41 6.05 -6.88
C PRO A 231 14.32 5.03 -6.18
N TYR A 232 13.96 3.75 -6.20
CA TYR A 232 14.74 2.68 -5.56
C TYR A 232 15.85 2.09 -6.45
N VAL A 233 16.00 2.56 -7.70
CA VAL A 233 16.92 1.98 -8.69
C VAL A 233 18.36 1.91 -8.17
N LYS A 234 18.86 2.89 -7.43
CA LYS A 234 20.20 2.83 -6.85
C LYS A 234 20.32 1.75 -5.78
N PHE A 235 19.32 1.60 -4.91
CA PHE A 235 19.24 0.49 -3.96
C PHE A 235 19.18 -0.87 -4.68
N LEU A 236 18.34 -0.97 -5.71
CA LEU A 236 18.18 -2.20 -6.48
C LEU A 236 19.47 -2.62 -7.21
N ASN A 237 20.33 -1.65 -7.57
CA ASN A 237 21.63 -1.88 -8.20
C ASN A 237 22.79 -1.99 -7.21
N SER A 238 22.56 -1.77 -5.91
CA SER A 238 23.60 -1.98 -4.90
C SER A 238 23.91 -3.47 -4.72
N LYS A 239 25.18 -3.78 -4.42
CA LYS A 239 25.61 -5.14 -4.11
C LYS A 239 25.07 -5.61 -2.77
#